data_85dc9e76f2b2246b8a32c0714ee218a2
#
_entry.id   85dc9e76f2b2246b8a32c0714ee218a2
#
_cell.length_a   1.000
_cell.length_b   1.000
_cell.length_c   1.000
_cell.angle_alpha   90.00
_cell.angle_beta   90.00
_cell.angle_gamma   90.00
#
_symmetry.space_group_name_H-M   'P 1'
#
loop_
_entity.id
_entity.type
_entity.pdbx_description
1 polymer ?
#
loop_
_entity_poly.entity_id
_entity_poly.type
_entity_poly.pdbx_seq_one_letter_code
_entity_poly.pdbx_strand_id
1 'polypeptide(L)'
;MTEEPVAAAEEEPVAAAQDQSAQQGPAGEKRADPWDDPRLPWSGKPSRADILCWAGITLSGLYYLLLLPFRASLVGTHPVLLEFLNGSTEAIVSGAAFARVGHGSIPVILLVAIPGLMKFDLLFWWAGRLWGERIILQLSGRRKHGQKFIVRVRRWGRKFTWPAVVIAPFLPLPGAIVYAVAGWAGMRLLTFLILDLISTLLWAGMLAGLGYSLGHHAVSVAQAISRYGLWISIGIVALVIVGQIRSARARR
;
A
#
# COMPACT_ATOMS: atom_id res chain seq x y z
N MET A 1 -84.89 24.92 -45.21
CA MET A 1 -84.21 26.22 -45.19
C MET A 1 -83.83 26.51 -43.77
N THR A 2 -82.66 26.04 -43.38
CA THR A 2 -82.05 26.37 -42.08
C THR A 2 -80.55 26.20 -42.27
N GLU A 3 -79.88 27.32 -42.29
CA GLU A 3 -78.43 27.40 -42.40
C GLU A 3 -77.78 27.00 -41.06
N GLU A 4 -76.81 26.18 -41.16
CA GLU A 4 -75.92 25.75 -40.05
C GLU A 4 -74.76 26.74 -39.98
N PRO A 5 -74.38 27.26 -38.80
CA PRO A 5 -73.17 28.08 -38.68
C PRO A 5 -71.95 27.24 -38.51
N VAL A 6 -70.98 27.58 -39.33
CA VAL A 6 -69.60 27.04 -39.33
C VAL A 6 -68.90 27.29 -37.97
N ALA A 7 -68.44 26.24 -37.36
CA ALA A 7 -67.65 26.28 -36.15
C ALA A 7 -66.25 26.88 -36.40
N ALA A 8 -65.92 27.88 -35.58
CA ALA A 8 -64.59 28.46 -35.52
C ALA A 8 -63.56 27.42 -34.96
N ALA A 9 -62.51 27.23 -35.72
CA ALA A 9 -61.40 26.36 -35.31
C ALA A 9 -60.61 26.96 -34.12
N GLU A 10 -60.49 26.20 -33.06
CA GLU A 10 -59.61 26.49 -31.93
C GLU A 10 -58.16 26.46 -32.36
N GLU A 11 -57.56 27.62 -32.52
CA GLU A 11 -56.09 27.77 -32.57
C GLU A 11 -55.57 28.03 -31.18
N GLU A 12 -55.40 26.97 -30.39
CA GLU A 12 -54.41 26.92 -29.25
C GLU A 12 -54.22 25.45 -28.83
N PRO A 13 -53.06 24.92 -29.02
CA PRO A 13 -52.03 25.01 -27.96
C PRO A 13 -50.56 24.84 -28.45
N VAL A 14 -50.15 25.48 -29.51
CA VAL A 14 -48.76 25.35 -30.01
C VAL A 14 -47.79 26.29 -29.27
N ALA A 15 -48.26 27.41 -28.72
CA ALA A 15 -47.43 28.36 -28.00
C ALA A 15 -47.00 27.88 -26.60
N ALA A 16 -47.82 27.07 -25.91
CA ALA A 16 -47.49 26.55 -24.57
C ALA A 16 -46.47 25.42 -24.58
N ALA A 17 -46.30 24.70 -25.70
CA ALA A 17 -45.33 23.63 -25.84
C ALA A 17 -43.91 24.14 -26.15
N GLN A 18 -43.79 25.35 -26.71
CA GLN A 18 -42.48 25.94 -27.03
C GLN A 18 -41.82 26.63 -25.84
N ASP A 19 -42.55 27.06 -24.84
CA ASP A 19 -42.00 27.72 -23.65
C ASP A 19 -41.50 26.71 -22.60
N GLN A 20 -41.95 25.44 -22.65
CA GLN A 20 -41.45 24.38 -21.78
C GLN A 20 -40.14 23.75 -22.28
N SER A 21 -39.83 23.88 -23.57
CA SER A 21 -38.56 23.40 -24.12
C SER A 21 -37.40 24.39 -23.93
N ALA A 22 -37.70 25.67 -23.70
CA ALA A 22 -36.70 26.70 -23.44
C ALA A 22 -36.21 26.74 -21.98
N GLN A 23 -36.94 26.10 -21.06
CA GLN A 23 -36.54 25.98 -19.64
C GLN A 23 -35.78 24.69 -19.30
N GLN A 24 -35.65 23.74 -20.24
CA GLN A 24 -34.72 22.65 -20.14
C GLN A 24 -33.37 23.12 -20.70
N GLY A 25 -32.67 23.93 -19.94
CA GLY A 25 -31.21 24.12 -20.11
C GLY A 25 -30.51 22.76 -20.15
N PRO A 26 -29.35 22.64 -20.82
CA PRO A 26 -28.68 21.37 -21.05
C PRO A 26 -28.67 20.57 -19.75
N ALA A 27 -29.27 19.39 -19.80
CA ALA A 27 -29.49 18.49 -18.67
C ALA A 27 -28.22 18.46 -17.82
N GLY A 28 -28.33 18.93 -16.59
CA GLY A 28 -27.25 19.29 -15.70
C GLY A 28 -26.13 18.31 -15.82
N GLU A 29 -25.04 18.77 -16.40
CA GLU A 29 -23.72 18.16 -16.26
C GLU A 29 -23.53 18.03 -14.74
N LYS A 30 -23.85 16.86 -14.19
CA LYS A 30 -23.59 16.54 -12.78
C LYS A 30 -22.14 16.88 -12.61
N ARG A 31 -21.81 18.04 -12.03
CA ARG A 31 -20.45 18.37 -11.62
C ARG A 31 -19.94 17.12 -10.95
N ALA A 32 -19.01 16.41 -11.63
CA ALA A 32 -18.42 15.20 -11.10
C ALA A 32 -17.96 15.55 -9.68
N ASP A 33 -18.52 14.87 -8.69
CA ASP A 33 -18.15 15.13 -7.30
C ASP A 33 -16.63 14.94 -7.23
N PRO A 34 -15.86 15.95 -6.77
CA PRO A 34 -14.39 15.82 -6.68
C PRO A 34 -13.96 14.57 -5.90
N TRP A 35 -14.86 13.98 -5.11
CA TRP A 35 -14.63 12.78 -4.34
C TRP A 35 -14.90 11.47 -5.12
N ASP A 36 -15.45 11.52 -6.32
CA ASP A 36 -15.69 10.34 -7.18
C ASP A 36 -14.53 10.08 -8.16
N ASP A 37 -13.35 10.66 -7.92
CA ASP A 37 -12.15 10.36 -8.71
C ASP A 37 -11.77 8.86 -8.57
N PRO A 38 -11.67 8.10 -9.69
CA PRO A 38 -11.25 6.69 -9.67
C PRO A 38 -9.83 6.47 -9.13
N ARG A 39 -9.05 7.53 -8.93
CA ARG A 39 -7.72 7.49 -8.31
C ARG A 39 -7.79 7.43 -6.79
N LEU A 40 -8.91 7.83 -6.20
CA LEU A 40 -9.11 7.76 -4.75
C LEU A 40 -9.47 6.33 -4.33
N PRO A 41 -8.96 5.85 -3.19
CA PRO A 41 -9.28 4.52 -2.68
C PRO A 41 -10.73 4.41 -2.17
N TRP A 42 -11.34 5.52 -1.75
CA TRP A 42 -12.73 5.61 -1.30
C TRP A 42 -13.69 6.06 -2.40
N SER A 43 -14.99 5.94 -2.17
CA SER A 43 -16.07 6.46 -3.01
C SER A 43 -16.90 7.49 -2.23
N GLY A 44 -17.13 8.66 -2.84
CA GLY A 44 -17.83 9.77 -2.19
C GLY A 44 -16.98 10.47 -1.11
N LYS A 45 -17.60 11.19 -0.19
CA LYS A 45 -16.91 11.93 0.87
C LYS A 45 -16.15 10.98 1.81
N PRO A 46 -14.85 11.21 2.05
CA PRO A 46 -14.05 10.35 2.91
C PRO A 46 -14.54 10.37 4.37
N SER A 47 -14.62 9.20 4.98
CA SER A 47 -14.83 9.07 6.42
C SER A 47 -13.54 9.39 7.20
N ARG A 48 -13.66 9.58 8.51
CA ARG A 48 -12.48 9.74 9.38
C ARG A 48 -11.55 8.52 9.30
N ALA A 49 -12.11 7.32 9.16
CA ALA A 49 -11.34 6.08 9.02
C ALA A 49 -10.54 6.05 7.71
N ASP A 50 -11.14 6.53 6.59
CA ASP A 50 -10.45 6.62 5.30
C ASP A 50 -9.27 7.58 5.37
N ILE A 51 -9.46 8.76 5.98
CA ILE A 51 -8.42 9.78 6.14
C ILE A 51 -7.28 9.25 7.01
N LEU A 52 -7.59 8.62 8.16
CA LEU A 52 -6.59 8.07 9.06
C LEU A 52 -5.79 6.93 8.42
N CYS A 53 -6.47 6.02 7.73
CA CYS A 53 -5.82 4.90 7.05
C CYS A 53 -4.91 5.40 5.91
N TRP A 54 -5.40 6.33 5.10
CA TRP A 54 -4.63 6.91 4.00
C TRP A 54 -3.44 7.72 4.50
N ALA A 55 -3.64 8.56 5.53
CA ALA A 55 -2.57 9.30 6.18
C ALA A 55 -1.52 8.35 6.79
N GLY A 56 -1.96 7.27 7.45
CA GLY A 56 -1.06 6.25 7.99
C GLY A 56 -0.18 5.60 6.92
N ILE A 57 -0.76 5.21 5.78
CA ILE A 57 -0.01 4.63 4.65
C ILE A 57 0.95 5.66 4.06
N THR A 58 0.53 6.91 3.88
CA THR A 58 1.39 7.97 3.34
C THR A 58 2.54 8.27 4.30
N LEU A 59 2.24 8.37 5.60
CA LEU A 59 3.24 8.60 6.64
C LEU A 59 4.23 7.44 6.76
N SER A 60 3.77 6.19 6.62
CA SER A 60 4.66 5.02 6.59
C SER A 60 5.62 5.06 5.41
N GLY A 61 5.13 5.45 4.22
CA GLY A 61 5.97 5.64 3.04
C GLY A 61 7.02 6.75 3.25
N LEU A 62 6.62 7.89 3.81
CA LEU A 62 7.54 8.98 4.14
C LEU A 62 8.57 8.56 5.19
N TYR A 63 8.15 7.82 6.20
CA TYR A 63 9.02 7.26 7.23
C TYR A 63 10.12 6.37 6.63
N TYR A 64 9.77 5.43 5.72
CA TYR A 64 10.76 4.61 5.05
C TYR A 64 11.68 5.42 4.12
N LEU A 65 11.15 6.44 3.45
CA LEU A 65 11.95 7.33 2.61
C LEU A 65 12.98 8.12 3.42
N LEU A 66 12.60 8.62 4.60
CA LEU A 66 13.51 9.33 5.52
C LEU A 66 14.59 8.42 6.10
N LEU A 67 14.28 7.14 6.33
CA LEU A 67 15.26 6.17 6.83
C LEU A 67 16.22 5.68 5.74
N LEU A 68 15.87 5.83 4.47
CA LEU A 68 16.64 5.27 3.35
C LEU A 68 18.14 5.66 3.38
N PRO A 69 18.55 6.92 3.60
CA PRO A 69 19.97 7.28 3.64
C PRO A 69 20.73 6.67 4.83
N PHE A 70 20.05 6.37 5.93
CA PHE A 70 20.69 5.85 7.15
C PHE A 70 20.83 4.33 7.15
N ARG A 71 20.05 3.61 6.31
CA ARG A 71 20.05 2.14 6.28
C ARG A 71 21.43 1.55 6.09
N ALA A 72 22.17 2.04 5.11
CA ALA A 72 23.48 1.51 4.77
C ALA A 72 24.52 1.73 5.90
N SER A 73 24.45 2.85 6.61
CA SER A 73 25.30 3.12 7.77
C SER A 73 24.95 2.21 8.95
N LEU A 74 23.66 2.08 9.24
CA LEU A 74 23.19 1.32 10.41
C LEU A 74 23.39 -0.19 10.29
N VAL A 75 23.37 -0.76 9.08
CA VAL A 75 23.49 -2.21 8.88
C VAL A 75 24.81 -2.77 9.41
N GLY A 76 25.89 -2.01 9.35
CA GLY A 76 27.21 -2.42 9.83
C GLY A 76 27.58 -1.90 11.21
N THR A 77 26.84 -0.93 11.76
CA THR A 77 27.13 -0.33 13.08
C THR A 77 26.13 -0.72 14.14
N HIS A 78 24.84 -0.63 13.84
CA HIS A 78 23.72 -0.88 14.76
C HIS A 78 22.59 -1.68 14.09
N PRO A 79 22.83 -2.96 13.71
CA PRO A 79 21.84 -3.74 12.96
C PRO A 79 20.53 -3.95 13.74
N VAL A 80 20.58 -4.13 15.06
CA VAL A 80 19.37 -4.29 15.90
C VAL A 80 18.52 -3.02 15.90
N LEU A 81 19.16 -1.83 15.94
CA LEU A 81 18.47 -0.57 15.82
C LEU A 81 17.82 -0.39 14.43
N LEU A 82 18.56 -0.77 13.38
CA LEU A 82 18.04 -0.75 12.02
C LEU A 82 16.83 -1.69 11.87
N GLU A 83 16.89 -2.87 12.50
CA GLU A 83 15.78 -3.82 12.51
C GLU A 83 14.52 -3.22 13.16
N PHE A 84 14.67 -2.64 14.33
CA PHE A 84 13.56 -1.98 15.01
C PHE A 84 12.95 -0.84 14.18
N LEU A 85 13.80 0.00 13.58
CA LEU A 85 13.36 1.15 12.80
C LEU A 85 12.78 0.75 11.44
N ASN A 86 13.42 -0.17 10.73
CA ASN A 86 13.10 -0.42 9.32
C ASN A 86 12.47 -1.80 9.06
N GLY A 87 12.65 -2.79 9.95
CA GLY A 87 12.18 -4.15 9.74
C GLY A 87 12.80 -4.76 8.48
N SER A 88 14.12 -4.67 8.33
CA SER A 88 14.78 -5.05 7.09
C SER A 88 15.47 -6.40 7.16
N THR A 89 15.40 -7.15 6.06
CA THR A 89 16.05 -8.46 5.88
C THR A 89 17.54 -8.40 6.17
N GLU A 90 18.21 -7.37 5.65
CA GLU A 90 19.64 -7.17 5.84
C GLU A 90 20.01 -6.87 7.30
N ALA A 91 19.12 -6.23 8.06
CA ALA A 91 19.34 -5.95 9.47
C ALA A 91 19.28 -7.23 10.32
N ILE A 92 18.32 -8.13 10.04
CA ILE A 92 18.22 -9.43 10.72
C ILE A 92 19.45 -10.28 10.44
N VAL A 93 19.83 -10.39 9.15
CA VAL A 93 21.00 -11.19 8.73
C VAL A 93 22.28 -10.64 9.37
N SER A 94 22.48 -9.31 9.30
CA SER A 94 23.64 -8.64 9.89
C SER A 94 23.66 -8.80 11.41
N GLY A 95 22.54 -8.53 12.10
CA GLY A 95 22.42 -8.69 13.55
C GLY A 95 22.75 -10.11 14.01
N ALA A 96 22.24 -11.13 13.30
CA ALA A 96 22.53 -12.52 13.61
C ALA A 96 24.00 -12.89 13.37
N ALA A 97 24.63 -12.32 12.34
CA ALA A 97 26.06 -12.47 12.11
C ALA A 97 26.90 -11.84 13.22
N PHE A 98 26.51 -10.65 13.70
CA PHE A 98 27.13 -10.00 14.86
C PHE A 98 26.95 -10.84 16.14
N ALA A 99 25.77 -11.46 16.34
CA ALA A 99 25.56 -12.36 17.47
C ALA A 99 26.50 -13.59 17.43
N ARG A 100 26.79 -14.13 16.24
CA ARG A 100 27.76 -15.23 16.05
C ARG A 100 29.16 -14.88 16.51
N VAL A 101 29.59 -13.64 16.31
CA VAL A 101 30.93 -13.15 16.68
C VAL A 101 30.97 -12.52 18.08
N GLY A 102 29.94 -12.75 18.90
CA GLY A 102 29.88 -12.30 20.30
C GLY A 102 29.31 -10.91 20.53
N HIS A 103 28.77 -10.27 19.49
CA HIS A 103 28.15 -8.92 19.56
C HIS A 103 26.65 -8.98 19.39
N GLY A 104 25.90 -9.37 20.43
CA GLY A 104 24.43 -9.43 20.42
C GLY A 104 23.89 -10.81 20.76
N SER A 105 22.56 -11.00 20.62
CA SER A 105 21.91 -12.28 20.88
C SER A 105 20.75 -12.52 19.90
N ILE A 106 20.58 -13.78 19.45
CA ILE A 106 19.51 -14.19 18.54
C ILE A 106 18.12 -13.90 19.12
N PRO A 107 17.82 -14.21 20.41
CA PRO A 107 16.50 -13.88 20.98
C PRO A 107 16.15 -12.40 20.90
N VAL A 108 17.12 -11.50 21.12
CA VAL A 108 16.87 -10.05 21.01
C VAL A 108 16.53 -9.66 19.57
N ILE A 109 17.24 -10.21 18.58
CA ILE A 109 16.99 -9.96 17.16
C ILE A 109 15.57 -10.41 16.79
N LEU A 110 15.17 -11.63 17.18
CA LEU A 110 13.84 -12.15 16.92
C LEU A 110 12.75 -11.34 17.62
N LEU A 111 12.99 -10.90 18.86
CA LEU A 111 12.05 -10.06 19.61
C LEU A 111 11.85 -8.70 18.94
N VAL A 112 12.94 -8.09 18.46
CA VAL A 112 12.93 -6.79 17.79
C VAL A 112 12.35 -6.87 16.38
N ALA A 113 12.49 -8.02 15.70
CA ALA A 113 11.90 -8.25 14.39
C ALA A 113 10.37 -8.14 14.40
N ILE A 114 9.71 -8.52 15.50
CA ILE A 114 8.25 -8.43 15.63
C ILE A 114 7.76 -7.00 15.38
N PRO A 115 8.08 -6.00 16.22
CA PRO A 115 7.65 -4.62 15.97
C PRO A 115 8.30 -4.02 14.71
N GLY A 116 9.52 -4.46 14.36
CA GLY A 116 10.21 -4.00 13.17
C GLY A 116 9.45 -4.28 11.87
N LEU A 117 9.05 -5.53 11.68
CA LEU A 117 8.38 -6.00 10.46
C LEU A 117 6.86 -5.70 10.48
N MET A 118 6.18 -5.97 11.60
CA MET A 118 4.71 -5.94 11.66
C MET A 118 4.08 -4.53 11.77
N LYS A 119 4.86 -3.48 12.11
CA LYS A 119 4.34 -2.15 12.50
C LYS A 119 3.38 -1.50 11.50
N PHE A 120 3.55 -1.77 10.19
CA PHE A 120 2.71 -1.17 9.16
C PHE A 120 1.77 -2.18 8.46
N ASP A 121 1.90 -3.48 8.75
CA ASP A 121 1.11 -4.53 8.11
C ASP A 121 -0.37 -4.41 8.44
N LEU A 122 -0.68 -3.96 9.65
CA LEU A 122 -2.02 -3.63 10.08
C LEU A 122 -2.69 -2.55 9.22
N LEU A 123 -1.93 -1.55 8.74
CA LEU A 123 -2.47 -0.50 7.87
C LEU A 123 -2.97 -1.05 6.55
N PHE A 124 -2.24 -2.00 5.95
CA PHE A 124 -2.64 -2.64 4.70
C PHE A 124 -3.83 -3.58 4.88
N TRP A 125 -3.88 -4.33 5.99
CA TRP A 125 -5.06 -5.12 6.34
C TRP A 125 -6.30 -4.20 6.51
N TRP A 126 -6.15 -3.08 7.21
CA TRP A 126 -7.23 -2.11 7.42
C TRP A 126 -7.66 -1.43 6.11
N ALA A 127 -6.72 -1.04 5.27
CA ALA A 127 -6.98 -0.52 3.93
C ALA A 127 -7.78 -1.49 3.06
N GLY A 128 -7.43 -2.78 3.10
CA GLY A 128 -8.18 -3.83 2.41
C GLY A 128 -9.61 -3.97 2.93
N ARG A 129 -9.81 -3.80 4.24
CA ARG A 129 -11.14 -3.85 4.86
C ARG A 129 -12.00 -2.63 4.52
N LEU A 130 -11.40 -1.44 4.43
CA LEU A 130 -12.11 -0.20 4.08
C LEU A 130 -12.38 -0.10 2.57
N TRP A 131 -11.37 -0.34 1.75
CA TRP A 131 -11.41 0.00 0.32
C TRP A 131 -11.54 -1.21 -0.62
N GLY A 132 -11.42 -2.41 -0.08
CA GLY A 132 -11.64 -3.65 -0.81
C GLY A 132 -10.78 -3.77 -2.06
N GLU A 133 -11.41 -4.03 -3.21
CA GLU A 133 -10.71 -4.24 -4.48
C GLU A 133 -9.95 -3.01 -4.98
N ARG A 134 -10.39 -1.80 -4.63
CA ARG A 134 -9.76 -0.56 -5.12
C ARG A 134 -8.32 -0.45 -4.66
N ILE A 135 -8.04 -0.72 -3.38
CA ILE A 135 -6.67 -0.68 -2.86
C ILE A 135 -5.78 -1.76 -3.47
N ILE A 136 -6.33 -2.96 -3.74
CA ILE A 136 -5.59 -4.05 -4.37
C ILE A 136 -5.16 -3.66 -5.79
N LEU A 137 -6.05 -3.00 -6.55
CA LEU A 137 -5.74 -2.50 -7.89
C LEU A 137 -4.67 -1.40 -7.86
N GLN A 138 -4.70 -0.51 -6.87
CA GLN A 138 -3.69 0.53 -6.70
C GLN A 138 -2.32 -0.05 -6.33
N LEU A 139 -2.26 -0.96 -5.36
CA LEU A 139 -1.02 -1.60 -4.91
C LEU A 139 -0.38 -2.49 -5.98
N SER A 140 -1.18 -3.12 -6.84
CA SER A 140 -0.65 -4.01 -7.89
C SER A 140 -0.04 -3.28 -9.10
N GLY A 141 -0.14 -1.96 -9.19
CA GLY A 141 0.48 -1.11 -10.22
C GLY A 141 0.07 -1.36 -11.67
N ARG A 142 -0.58 -2.49 -11.96
CA ARG A 142 -1.04 -2.91 -13.29
C ARG A 142 -2.46 -3.46 -13.22
N ARG A 143 -3.43 -2.70 -13.68
CA ARG A 143 -4.86 -3.08 -13.66
C ARG A 143 -5.14 -4.48 -14.19
N LYS A 144 -4.49 -4.92 -15.28
CA LYS A 144 -4.69 -6.26 -15.87
C LYS A 144 -4.24 -7.41 -14.95
N HIS A 145 -3.13 -7.27 -14.25
CA HIS A 145 -2.63 -8.26 -13.29
C HIS A 145 -3.45 -8.25 -11.99
N GLY A 146 -3.79 -7.07 -11.49
CA GLY A 146 -4.63 -6.91 -10.32
C GLY A 146 -6.02 -7.53 -10.50
N GLN A 147 -6.68 -7.32 -11.64
CA GLN A 147 -7.98 -7.94 -11.94
C GLN A 147 -7.92 -9.47 -11.97
N LYS A 148 -6.90 -10.06 -12.64
CA LYS A 148 -6.71 -11.52 -12.65
C LYS A 148 -6.48 -12.06 -11.24
N PHE A 149 -5.74 -11.33 -10.42
CA PHE A 149 -5.48 -11.69 -9.03
C PHE A 149 -6.75 -11.64 -8.19
N ILE A 150 -7.56 -10.59 -8.30
CA ILE A 150 -8.86 -10.46 -7.62
C ILE A 150 -9.80 -11.62 -7.97
N VAL A 151 -9.95 -11.94 -9.27
CA VAL A 151 -10.78 -13.06 -9.73
C VAL A 151 -10.30 -14.38 -9.12
N ARG A 152 -8.99 -14.59 -9.05
CA ARG A 152 -8.38 -15.79 -8.45
C ARG A 152 -8.64 -15.86 -6.95
N VAL A 153 -8.50 -14.77 -6.23
CA VAL A 153 -8.78 -14.68 -4.79
C VAL A 153 -10.27 -14.95 -4.50
N ARG A 154 -11.17 -14.36 -5.28
CA ARG A 154 -12.62 -14.67 -5.17
C ARG A 154 -12.93 -16.15 -5.36
N ARG A 155 -12.26 -16.81 -6.33
CA ARG A 155 -12.42 -18.25 -6.59
C ARG A 155 -11.85 -19.11 -5.47
N TRP A 156 -10.72 -18.74 -4.89
CA TRP A 156 -10.06 -19.51 -3.83
C TRP A 156 -10.74 -19.37 -2.47
N GLY A 157 -11.54 -18.33 -2.25
CA GLY A 157 -12.31 -18.11 -1.03
C GLY A 157 -11.46 -17.88 0.23
N ARG A 158 -12.15 -17.75 1.36
CA ARG A 158 -11.55 -17.48 2.69
C ARG A 158 -10.48 -18.47 3.14
N LYS A 159 -10.60 -19.74 2.76
CA LYS A 159 -9.71 -20.81 3.25
C LYS A 159 -8.25 -20.63 2.81
N PHE A 160 -8.02 -20.04 1.63
CA PHE A 160 -6.68 -19.81 1.10
C PHE A 160 -6.02 -18.52 1.60
N THR A 161 -6.78 -17.61 2.21
CA THR A 161 -6.23 -16.35 2.71
C THR A 161 -5.34 -16.57 3.94
N TRP A 162 -5.64 -17.58 4.77
CA TRP A 162 -4.86 -17.89 5.97
C TRP A 162 -3.42 -18.33 5.65
N PRO A 163 -3.21 -19.39 4.85
CA PRO A 163 -1.85 -19.78 4.47
C PRO A 163 -1.13 -18.69 3.64
N ALA A 164 -1.88 -17.88 2.86
CA ALA A 164 -1.28 -16.79 2.11
C ALA A 164 -0.62 -15.74 3.00
N VAL A 165 -1.20 -15.40 4.16
CA VAL A 165 -0.59 -14.47 5.13
C VAL A 165 0.70 -15.05 5.69
N VAL A 166 0.71 -16.34 6.06
CA VAL A 166 1.91 -17.00 6.62
C VAL A 166 3.03 -17.08 5.59
N ILE A 167 2.72 -17.31 4.31
CA ILE A 167 3.70 -17.46 3.24
C ILE A 167 4.07 -16.09 2.61
N ALA A 168 3.36 -15.01 2.97
CA ALA A 168 3.53 -13.70 2.35
C ALA A 168 5.00 -13.23 2.22
N PRO A 169 5.86 -13.31 3.26
CA PRO A 169 7.25 -12.88 3.16
C PRO A 169 8.11 -13.72 2.20
N PHE A 170 7.69 -14.96 1.92
CA PHE A 170 8.40 -15.88 1.03
C PHE A 170 7.98 -15.75 -0.44
N LEU A 171 6.90 -15.01 -0.71
CA LEU A 171 6.41 -14.81 -2.06
C LEU A 171 7.11 -13.62 -2.72
N PRO A 172 7.39 -13.68 -4.04
CA PRO A 172 7.91 -12.54 -4.80
C PRO A 172 6.81 -11.50 -5.09
N LEU A 173 5.95 -11.23 -4.12
CA LEU A 173 4.84 -10.28 -4.19
C LEU A 173 4.95 -9.29 -3.03
N PRO A 174 4.58 -8.02 -3.23
CA PRO A 174 4.52 -7.08 -2.12
C PRO A 174 3.56 -7.59 -1.04
N GLY A 175 4.06 -7.79 0.19
CA GLY A 175 3.26 -8.27 1.34
C GLY A 175 2.01 -7.42 1.58
N ALA A 176 2.11 -6.11 1.34
CA ALA A 176 0.99 -5.18 1.39
C ALA A 176 -0.25 -5.63 0.61
N ILE A 177 -0.07 -6.28 -0.56
CA ILE A 177 -1.19 -6.82 -1.37
C ILE A 177 -1.85 -8.00 -0.65
N VAL A 178 -1.05 -8.90 -0.08
CA VAL A 178 -1.55 -10.08 0.64
C VAL A 178 -2.34 -9.66 1.87
N TYR A 179 -1.83 -8.69 2.62
CA TYR A 179 -2.48 -8.15 3.82
C TYR A 179 -3.77 -7.39 3.48
N ALA A 180 -3.76 -6.59 2.41
CA ALA A 180 -4.97 -5.94 1.91
C ALA A 180 -6.04 -6.98 1.48
N VAL A 181 -5.64 -8.06 0.82
CA VAL A 181 -6.54 -9.18 0.48
C VAL A 181 -7.10 -9.86 1.73
N ALA A 182 -6.29 -10.05 2.77
CA ALA A 182 -6.74 -10.63 4.04
C ALA A 182 -7.83 -9.74 4.70
N GLY A 183 -7.63 -8.42 4.69
CA GLY A 183 -8.62 -7.44 5.15
C GLY A 183 -9.90 -7.47 4.32
N TRP A 184 -9.78 -7.44 3.00
CA TRP A 184 -10.91 -7.51 2.06
C TRP A 184 -11.71 -8.81 2.17
N ALA A 185 -11.03 -9.95 2.35
CA ALA A 185 -11.68 -11.25 2.57
C ALA A 185 -12.42 -11.34 3.93
N GLY A 186 -12.36 -10.29 4.75
CA GLY A 186 -13.04 -10.22 6.04
C GLY A 186 -12.37 -11.04 7.14
N MET A 187 -11.05 -11.28 7.05
CA MET A 187 -10.29 -11.92 8.11
C MET A 187 -10.39 -11.10 9.41
N ARG A 188 -10.62 -11.78 10.55
CA ARG A 188 -10.66 -11.12 11.86
C ARG A 188 -9.27 -10.57 12.20
N LEU A 189 -9.22 -9.38 12.81
CA LEU A 189 -7.97 -8.72 13.18
C LEU A 189 -7.05 -9.64 14.01
N LEU A 190 -7.58 -10.27 15.05
CA LEU A 190 -6.79 -11.16 15.90
C LEU A 190 -6.21 -12.35 15.12
N THR A 191 -6.99 -12.94 14.22
CA THR A 191 -6.50 -14.02 13.34
C THR A 191 -5.39 -13.54 12.43
N PHE A 192 -5.55 -12.33 11.85
CA PHE A 192 -4.51 -11.71 11.03
C PHE A 192 -3.22 -11.51 11.83
N LEU A 193 -3.30 -10.88 13.02
CA LEU A 193 -2.13 -10.60 13.86
C LEU A 193 -1.39 -11.87 14.29
N ILE A 194 -2.12 -12.95 14.62
CA ILE A 194 -1.51 -14.24 14.99
C ILE A 194 -0.78 -14.86 13.79
N LEU A 195 -1.40 -14.86 12.60
CA LEU A 195 -0.80 -15.44 11.40
C LEU A 195 0.41 -14.60 10.95
N ASP A 196 0.32 -13.30 11.04
CA ASP A 196 1.38 -12.36 10.72
C ASP A 196 2.56 -12.49 11.67
N LEU A 197 2.31 -12.65 12.99
CA LEU A 197 3.32 -12.96 13.99
C LEU A 197 4.05 -14.27 13.68
N ILE A 198 3.31 -15.34 13.36
CA ILE A 198 3.88 -16.63 12.96
C ILE A 198 4.75 -16.47 11.71
N SER A 199 4.24 -15.77 10.71
CA SER A 199 4.95 -15.46 9.47
C SER A 199 6.24 -14.70 9.72
N THR A 200 6.17 -13.64 10.52
CA THR A 200 7.31 -12.81 10.93
C THR A 200 8.38 -13.63 11.65
N LEU A 201 7.99 -14.46 12.60
CA LEU A 201 8.94 -15.30 13.34
C LEU A 201 9.59 -16.37 12.45
N LEU A 202 8.84 -16.99 11.55
CA LEU A 202 9.39 -17.95 10.59
C LEU A 202 10.39 -17.27 9.64
N TRP A 203 10.04 -16.12 9.10
CA TRP A 203 10.90 -15.34 8.21
C TRP A 203 12.16 -14.84 8.93
N ALA A 204 12.00 -14.19 10.08
CA ALA A 204 13.10 -13.69 10.89
C ALA A 204 14.00 -14.83 11.38
N GLY A 205 13.44 -15.96 11.79
CA GLY A 205 14.18 -17.14 12.20
C GLY A 205 15.03 -17.73 11.08
N MET A 206 14.47 -17.83 9.88
CA MET A 206 15.21 -18.27 8.69
C MET A 206 16.37 -17.32 8.37
N LEU A 207 16.12 -16.01 8.35
CA LEU A 207 17.15 -15.00 8.09
C LEU A 207 18.22 -14.95 9.18
N ALA A 208 17.82 -15.08 10.45
CA ALA A 208 18.75 -15.14 11.57
C ALA A 208 19.63 -16.39 11.49
N GLY A 209 19.05 -17.55 11.13
CA GLY A 209 19.80 -18.77 10.87
C GLY A 209 20.85 -18.60 9.76
N LEU A 210 20.44 -17.96 8.66
CA LEU A 210 21.34 -17.63 7.55
C LEU A 210 22.47 -16.68 7.99
N GLY A 211 22.14 -15.57 8.66
CA GLY A 211 23.11 -14.61 9.15
C GLY A 211 24.10 -15.24 10.15
N TYR A 212 23.58 -16.06 11.07
CA TYR A 212 24.41 -16.77 12.04
C TYR A 212 25.36 -17.77 11.37
N SER A 213 24.92 -18.49 10.34
CA SER A 213 25.78 -19.43 9.59
C SER A 213 26.91 -18.72 8.84
N LEU A 214 26.66 -17.53 8.30
CA LEU A 214 27.66 -16.72 7.59
C LEU A 214 28.69 -16.05 8.51
N GLY A 215 28.33 -15.72 9.76
CA GLY A 215 29.25 -15.22 10.80
C GLY A 215 30.13 -14.06 10.34
N HIS A 216 31.46 -14.24 10.45
CA HIS A 216 32.45 -13.20 10.11
C HIS A 216 32.32 -12.65 8.67
N HIS A 217 31.96 -13.48 7.68
CA HIS A 217 31.83 -13.05 6.30
C HIS A 217 30.69 -12.04 6.15
N ALA A 218 29.54 -12.28 6.80
CA ALA A 218 28.43 -11.34 6.75
C ALA A 218 28.75 -10.03 7.51
N VAL A 219 29.45 -10.10 8.63
CA VAL A 219 29.91 -8.92 9.39
C VAL A 219 30.83 -8.06 8.54
N SER A 220 31.83 -8.63 7.87
CA SER A 220 32.77 -7.88 7.04
C SER A 220 32.07 -7.17 5.86
N VAL A 221 31.12 -7.86 5.22
CA VAL A 221 30.29 -7.27 4.15
C VAL A 221 29.40 -6.14 4.68
N ALA A 222 28.73 -6.35 5.82
CA ALA A 222 27.88 -5.33 6.44
C ALA A 222 28.66 -4.05 6.79
N GLN A 223 29.87 -4.21 7.34
CA GLN A 223 30.77 -3.10 7.67
C GLN A 223 31.28 -2.38 6.42
N ALA A 224 31.62 -3.11 5.35
CA ALA A 224 31.98 -2.50 4.07
C ALA A 224 30.83 -1.68 3.47
N ILE A 225 29.60 -2.23 3.49
CA ILE A 225 28.40 -1.53 3.05
C ILE A 225 28.19 -0.26 3.88
N SER A 226 28.33 -0.32 5.21
CA SER A 226 28.10 0.84 6.07
C SER A 226 29.11 1.97 5.82
N ARG A 227 30.34 1.63 5.47
CA ARG A 227 31.39 2.64 5.19
C ARG A 227 31.09 3.49 3.96
N TYR A 228 30.57 2.90 2.89
CA TYR A 228 30.34 3.57 1.62
C TYR A 228 28.86 3.83 1.33
N GLY A 229 27.96 3.04 1.93
CA GLY A 229 26.55 3.02 1.60
C GLY A 229 25.82 4.32 1.91
N LEU A 230 26.23 5.07 2.93
CA LEU A 230 25.65 6.38 3.24
C LEU A 230 25.85 7.36 2.07
N TRP A 231 27.06 7.45 1.55
CA TRP A 231 27.39 8.33 0.43
C TRP A 231 26.67 7.91 -0.85
N ILE A 232 26.58 6.60 -1.12
CA ILE A 232 25.85 6.04 -2.25
C ILE A 232 24.35 6.36 -2.11
N SER A 233 23.77 6.16 -0.92
CA SER A 233 22.35 6.43 -0.67
C SER A 233 22.01 7.90 -0.83
N ILE A 234 22.83 8.81 -0.31
CA ILE A 234 22.67 10.26 -0.49
C ILE A 234 22.76 10.63 -1.98
N GLY A 235 23.71 10.06 -2.71
CA GLY A 235 23.85 10.27 -4.14
C GLY A 235 22.61 9.83 -4.94
N ILE A 236 22.06 8.65 -4.64
CA ILE A 236 20.84 8.15 -5.28
C ILE A 236 19.64 9.05 -4.97
N VAL A 237 19.45 9.43 -3.71
CA VAL A 237 18.34 10.32 -3.31
C VAL A 237 18.46 11.67 -4.01
N ALA A 238 19.65 12.26 -4.05
CA ALA A 238 19.90 13.52 -4.75
C ALA A 238 19.59 13.40 -6.26
N LEU A 239 20.00 12.30 -6.89
CA LEU A 239 19.75 12.04 -8.31
C LEU A 239 18.25 11.88 -8.61
N VAL A 240 17.51 11.19 -7.74
CA VAL A 240 16.05 11.05 -7.86
C VAL A 240 15.36 12.41 -7.71
N ILE A 241 15.74 13.22 -6.73
CA ILE A 241 15.18 14.55 -6.50
C ILE A 241 15.45 15.44 -7.72
N VAL A 242 16.68 15.47 -8.21
CA VAL A 242 17.05 16.25 -9.41
C VAL A 242 16.26 15.76 -10.64
N GLY A 243 16.10 14.47 -10.82
CA GLY A 243 15.31 13.88 -11.89
C GLY A 243 13.85 14.32 -11.83
N GLN A 244 13.24 14.31 -10.63
CA GLN A 244 11.85 14.76 -10.44
C GLN A 244 11.70 16.27 -10.71
N ILE A 245 12.63 17.10 -10.23
CA ILE A 245 12.61 18.56 -10.48
C ILE A 245 12.73 18.84 -11.99
N ARG A 246 13.63 18.14 -12.70
CA ARG A 246 13.78 18.28 -14.16
C ARG A 246 12.52 17.87 -14.91
N SER A 247 11.92 16.74 -14.55
CA SER A 247 10.68 16.28 -15.20
C SER A 247 9.48 17.19 -14.89
N ALA A 248 9.41 17.79 -13.71
CA ALA A 248 8.39 18.78 -13.36
C ALA A 248 8.56 20.08 -14.15
N ARG A 249 9.80 20.52 -14.41
CA ARG A 249 10.09 21.70 -15.24
C ARG A 249 9.81 21.47 -16.73
N ALA A 250 10.04 20.25 -17.23
CA ALA A 250 9.78 19.91 -18.63
C ALA A 250 8.27 19.77 -18.98
N ARG A 251 7.40 19.74 -17.97
CA ARG A 251 5.94 19.68 -18.14
C ARG A 251 5.23 21.03 -18.01
N ARG A 252 5.99 22.09 -17.75
CA ARG A 252 5.52 23.49 -17.77
C ARG A 252 5.94 24.18 -19.06
#